data_9ed61622459b73442a6e7da85debd223
#
_entry.id   9ed61622459b73442a6e7da85debd223
#
_cell.length_a   1.000
_cell.length_b   1.000
_cell.length_c   1.000
_cell.angle_alpha   90.00
_cell.angle_beta   90.00
_cell.angle_gamma   90.00
#
_symmetry.space_group_name_H-M   'P 1'
#
loop_
_entity.id
_entity.type
_entity.pdbx_description
1 polymer ?
#
loop_
_entity_poly.entity_id
_entity_poly.type
_entity_poly.pdbx_seq_one_letter_code
_entity_poly.pdbx_strand_id
1 'polypeptide(L)'
;MVAEITNELNFKTAIQAKKEMDAFWKYAESVIGKKPYCWECGDFISKSDYRAATAHIFPKSIFESVASNKWNFLVLGARCGCHDKSHRLDTFSQMKVFPVAINRYMKFGELITEKHKYLSLFQDYANKITQ
;
A
#
# COMPACT_ATOMS: atom_id res chain seq x y z
N MET A 1 -14.54 11.46 34.09
CA MET A 1 -14.78 10.02 33.83
C MET A 1 -14.91 9.72 32.33
N VAL A 2 -15.78 10.37 31.61
CA VAL A 2 -15.93 10.11 30.15
C VAL A 2 -14.64 10.43 29.39
N ALA A 3 -13.95 11.53 29.72
CA ALA A 3 -12.70 11.92 29.08
C ALA A 3 -11.58 10.89 29.33
N GLU A 4 -11.51 10.32 30.54
CA GLU A 4 -10.50 9.32 30.86
C GLU A 4 -10.72 8.02 30.08
N ILE A 5 -11.98 7.58 29.94
CA ILE A 5 -12.32 6.39 29.15
C ILE A 5 -11.97 6.62 27.68
N THR A 6 -12.25 7.80 27.14
CA THR A 6 -11.93 8.15 25.75
C THR A 6 -10.42 8.12 25.50
N ASN A 7 -9.63 8.69 26.42
CA ASN A 7 -8.17 8.70 26.31
C ASN A 7 -7.59 7.28 26.35
N GLU A 8 -8.13 6.43 27.23
CA GLU A 8 -7.70 5.04 27.33
C GLU A 8 -7.99 4.26 26.06
N LEU A 9 -9.18 4.45 25.49
CA LEU A 9 -9.56 3.82 24.22
C LEU A 9 -8.66 4.29 23.08
N ASN A 10 -8.38 5.60 22.99
CA ASN A 10 -7.50 6.15 21.96
C ASN A 10 -6.07 5.60 22.08
N PHE A 11 -5.59 5.44 23.31
CA PHE A 11 -4.26 4.88 23.55
C PHE A 11 -4.18 3.42 23.10
N LYS A 12 -5.18 2.61 23.42
CA LYS A 12 -5.26 1.21 22.97
C LYS A 12 -5.33 1.10 21.46
N THR A 13 -6.11 1.98 20.82
CA THR A 13 -6.22 2.03 19.35
C THR A 13 -4.88 2.36 18.70
N ALA A 14 -4.13 3.32 19.25
CA ALA A 14 -2.81 3.68 18.76
C ALA A 14 -1.82 2.53 18.89
N ILE A 15 -1.83 1.79 20.01
CA ILE A 15 -0.99 0.62 20.21
C ILE A 15 -1.33 -0.46 19.19
N GLN A 16 -2.61 -0.71 18.97
CA GLN A 16 -3.06 -1.71 18.00
C GLN A 16 -2.64 -1.34 16.59
N ALA A 17 -2.80 -0.09 16.19
CA ALA A 17 -2.39 0.40 14.89
C ALA A 17 -0.88 0.22 14.67
N LYS A 18 -0.06 0.49 15.69
CA LYS A 18 1.39 0.28 15.61
C LYS A 18 1.72 -1.20 15.42
N LYS A 19 1.07 -2.10 16.17
CA LYS A 19 1.27 -3.55 16.03
C LYS A 19 0.93 -4.01 14.62
N GLU A 20 -0.17 -3.51 14.06
CA GLU A 20 -0.61 -3.86 12.72
C GLU A 20 0.39 -3.36 11.67
N MET A 21 0.92 -2.15 11.82
CA MET A 21 1.94 -1.63 10.91
C MET A 21 3.25 -2.41 11.01
N ASP A 22 3.68 -2.76 12.22
CA ASP A 22 4.89 -3.58 12.41
C ASP A 22 4.73 -4.95 11.74
N ALA A 23 3.57 -5.57 11.87
CA ALA A 23 3.26 -6.84 11.21
C ALA A 23 3.24 -6.69 9.70
N PHE A 24 2.69 -5.60 9.19
CA PHE A 24 2.69 -5.28 7.76
C PHE A 24 4.12 -5.19 7.21
N TRP A 25 5.01 -4.45 7.89
CA TRP A 25 6.40 -4.32 7.44
C TRP A 25 7.13 -5.65 7.44
N LYS A 26 6.94 -6.47 8.46
CA LYS A 26 7.55 -7.81 8.51
C LYS A 26 7.07 -8.69 7.37
N TYR A 27 5.78 -8.64 7.07
CA TYR A 27 5.20 -9.41 5.96
C TYR A 27 5.75 -8.94 4.63
N ALA A 28 5.75 -7.62 4.38
CA ALA A 28 6.26 -7.05 3.14
C ALA A 28 7.74 -7.41 2.93
N GLU A 29 8.57 -7.27 3.96
CA GLU A 29 9.97 -7.62 3.90
C GLU A 29 10.18 -9.12 3.60
N SER A 30 9.33 -9.99 4.14
CA SER A 30 9.41 -11.42 3.85
C SER A 30 9.05 -11.74 2.41
N VAL A 31 8.07 -11.04 1.85
CA VAL A 31 7.67 -11.19 0.44
C VAL A 31 8.82 -10.76 -0.47
N ILE A 32 9.41 -9.59 -0.22
CA ILE A 32 10.52 -9.07 -1.03
C ILE A 32 11.73 -10.00 -0.92
N GLY A 33 12.01 -10.51 0.29
CA GLY A 33 13.16 -11.38 0.51
C GLY A 33 13.11 -12.69 -0.27
N LYS A 34 11.92 -13.19 -0.59
CA LYS A 34 11.76 -14.41 -1.39
C LYS A 34 12.12 -14.19 -2.86
N LYS A 35 11.80 -12.99 -3.40
CA LYS A 35 12.14 -12.59 -4.77
C LYS A 35 12.46 -11.10 -4.75
N PRO A 36 13.73 -10.75 -4.48
CA PRO A 36 14.11 -9.35 -4.29
C PRO A 36 14.30 -8.61 -5.61
N TYR A 37 13.24 -8.54 -6.40
CA TYR A 37 13.26 -7.88 -7.70
C TYR A 37 12.04 -6.99 -7.85
N CYS A 38 12.23 -5.82 -8.47
CA CYS A 38 11.14 -4.89 -8.77
C CYS A 38 10.10 -5.58 -9.66
N TRP A 39 8.83 -5.52 -9.27
CA TRP A 39 7.77 -6.18 -10.04
C TRP A 39 7.54 -5.49 -11.40
N GLU A 40 7.96 -4.24 -11.54
CA GLU A 40 7.77 -3.50 -12.80
C GLU A 40 8.91 -3.74 -13.78
N CYS A 41 10.16 -3.51 -13.36
CA CYS A 41 11.32 -3.53 -14.27
C CYS A 41 12.28 -4.71 -14.06
N GLY A 42 12.12 -5.47 -12.97
CA GLY A 42 12.97 -6.62 -12.69
C GLY A 42 14.31 -6.32 -12.04
N ASP A 43 14.62 -5.06 -11.74
CA ASP A 43 15.88 -4.71 -11.09
C ASP A 43 15.97 -5.33 -9.70
N PHE A 44 17.18 -5.76 -9.33
CA PHE A 44 17.47 -6.33 -8.02
C PHE A 44 17.30 -5.27 -6.92
N ILE A 45 16.76 -5.70 -5.77
CA ILE A 45 16.55 -4.85 -4.59
C ILE A 45 17.43 -5.39 -3.47
N SER A 46 18.35 -4.56 -2.96
CA SER A 46 19.19 -4.95 -1.84
C SER A 46 18.37 -4.95 -0.53
N LYS A 47 18.83 -5.75 0.43
CA LYS A 47 18.11 -5.92 1.70
C LYS A 47 17.87 -4.59 2.43
N SER A 48 18.83 -3.67 2.36
CA SER A 48 18.70 -2.35 2.99
C SER A 48 17.59 -1.50 2.36
N ASP A 49 17.14 -1.84 1.15
CA ASP A 49 16.14 -1.07 0.41
C ASP A 49 14.73 -1.70 0.46
N TYR A 50 14.53 -2.77 1.22
CA TYR A 50 13.24 -3.49 1.22
C TYR A 50 12.06 -2.59 1.59
N ARG A 51 12.18 -1.76 2.64
CA ARG A 51 11.10 -0.84 3.01
C ARG A 51 10.87 0.23 1.95
N ALA A 52 11.94 0.76 1.38
CA ALA A 52 11.86 1.74 0.31
C ALA A 52 11.23 1.16 -0.96
N ALA A 53 11.25 -0.16 -1.12
CA ALA A 53 10.65 -0.85 -2.25
C ALA A 53 9.22 -1.32 -1.97
N THR A 54 8.68 -1.05 -0.78
CA THR A 54 7.31 -1.38 -0.42
C THR A 54 6.41 -0.20 -0.79
N ALA A 55 5.75 -0.28 -1.94
CA ALA A 55 4.91 0.79 -2.47
C ALA A 55 3.46 0.54 -2.10
N HIS A 56 2.87 1.40 -1.27
CA HIS A 56 1.45 1.30 -0.96
C HIS A 56 0.61 1.60 -2.20
N ILE A 57 -0.39 0.78 -2.48
CA ILE A 57 -1.33 1.02 -3.58
C ILE A 57 -2.22 2.21 -3.22
N PHE A 58 -2.75 2.21 -2.00
CA PHE A 58 -3.50 3.33 -1.42
C PHE A 58 -2.64 3.96 -0.34
N PRO A 59 -2.23 5.23 -0.50
CA PRO A 59 -1.26 5.87 0.41
C PRO A 59 -1.72 5.82 1.87
N LYS A 60 -0.84 5.41 2.77
CA LYS A 60 -1.18 5.25 4.18
C LYS A 60 -1.54 6.57 4.86
N SER A 61 -1.01 7.69 4.38
CA SER A 61 -1.30 9.01 4.94
C SER A 61 -2.73 9.46 4.68
N ILE A 62 -3.38 8.89 3.66
CA ILE A 62 -4.74 9.24 3.26
C ILE A 62 -5.72 8.12 3.63
N PHE A 63 -5.32 6.87 3.46
CA PHE A 63 -6.18 5.69 3.61
C PHE A 63 -5.73 4.86 4.81
N GLU A 64 -5.88 5.44 6.00
CA GLU A 64 -5.49 4.79 7.25
C GLU A 64 -6.22 3.47 7.47
N SER A 65 -7.46 3.36 7.01
CA SER A 65 -8.27 2.14 7.16
C SER A 65 -7.62 0.90 6.56
N VAL A 66 -6.79 1.05 5.54
CA VAL A 66 -6.14 -0.07 4.85
C VAL A 66 -4.61 0.03 4.84
N ALA A 67 -4.05 0.95 5.62
CA ALA A 67 -2.61 1.22 5.63
C ALA A 67 -1.78 -0.03 5.92
N SER A 68 -2.25 -0.88 6.84
CA SER A 68 -1.55 -2.10 7.26
C SER A 68 -2.10 -3.37 6.63
N ASN A 69 -3.00 -3.26 5.66
CA ASN A 69 -3.56 -4.43 5.00
C ASN A 69 -2.50 -5.11 4.15
N LYS A 70 -2.35 -6.42 4.30
CA LYS A 70 -1.29 -7.19 3.64
C LYS A 70 -1.34 -7.17 2.11
N TRP A 71 -2.47 -6.79 1.54
CA TRP A 71 -2.63 -6.69 0.09
C TRP A 71 -2.34 -5.29 -0.45
N ASN A 72 -2.22 -4.28 0.44
CA ASN A 72 -2.09 -2.89 0.04
C ASN A 72 -0.64 -2.49 -0.24
N PHE A 73 0.08 -3.29 -1.01
CA PHE A 73 1.41 -2.89 -1.48
C PHE A 73 1.81 -3.64 -2.75
N LEU A 74 2.78 -3.07 -3.44
CA LEU A 74 3.48 -3.68 -4.56
C LEU A 74 4.98 -3.57 -4.27
N VAL A 75 5.77 -4.45 -4.86
CA VAL A 75 7.22 -4.38 -4.74
C VAL A 75 7.77 -3.57 -5.93
N LEU A 76 8.11 -2.32 -5.67
CA LEU A 76 8.62 -1.38 -6.68
C LEU A 76 9.90 -0.75 -6.17
N GLY A 77 10.99 -0.95 -6.89
CA GLY A 77 12.30 -0.42 -6.49
C GLY A 77 12.34 1.09 -6.40
N ALA A 78 13.03 1.60 -5.38
CA ALA A 78 13.25 3.03 -5.23
C ALA A 78 14.36 3.51 -6.19
N ARG A 79 15.43 2.74 -6.31
CA ARG A 79 16.60 3.13 -7.14
C ARG A 79 16.29 3.11 -8.62
N CYS A 80 15.44 2.20 -9.09
CA CYS A 80 15.04 2.16 -10.50
C CYS A 80 13.97 3.20 -10.83
N GLY A 81 13.43 3.90 -9.83
CA GLY A 81 12.42 4.94 -10.02
C GLY A 81 10.99 4.44 -10.16
N CYS A 82 10.77 3.12 -10.14
CA CYS A 82 9.42 2.58 -10.34
C CYS A 82 8.47 2.94 -9.18
N HIS A 83 8.99 2.99 -7.94
CA HIS A 83 8.19 3.40 -6.78
C HIS A 83 7.70 4.85 -6.97
N ASP A 84 8.58 5.76 -7.36
CA ASP A 84 8.20 7.16 -7.60
C ASP A 84 7.15 7.29 -8.71
N LYS A 85 7.28 6.51 -9.77
CA LYS A 85 6.29 6.52 -10.87
C LYS A 85 4.90 6.09 -10.40
N SER A 86 4.82 5.25 -9.37
CA SER A 86 3.54 4.78 -8.83
C SER A 86 2.82 5.82 -7.98
N HIS A 87 3.49 6.92 -7.60
CA HIS A 87 2.88 7.95 -6.74
C HIS A 87 1.81 8.77 -7.46
N ARG A 88 1.79 8.76 -8.78
CA ARG A 88 0.79 9.48 -9.58
C ARG A 88 -0.04 8.47 -10.37
N LEU A 89 -1.36 8.57 -10.26
CA LEU A 89 -2.26 7.62 -10.92
C LEU A 89 -2.14 7.65 -12.44
N ASP A 90 -1.86 8.80 -13.05
CA ASP A 90 -1.71 8.90 -14.50
C ASP A 90 -0.52 8.08 -15.01
N THR A 91 0.61 8.07 -14.30
CA THR A 91 1.75 7.21 -14.65
C THR A 91 1.57 5.78 -14.13
N PHE A 92 1.05 5.63 -12.91
CA PHE A 92 0.82 4.32 -12.30
C PHE A 92 -0.09 3.45 -13.16
N SER A 93 -1.16 4.03 -13.69
CA SER A 93 -2.13 3.29 -14.51
C SER A 93 -1.54 2.74 -15.80
N GLN A 94 -0.39 3.25 -16.25
CA GLN A 94 0.31 2.79 -17.44
C GLN A 94 1.39 1.75 -17.15
N MET A 95 1.68 1.49 -15.88
CA MET A 95 2.69 0.52 -15.48
C MET A 95 2.17 -0.91 -15.61
N LYS A 96 3.08 -1.85 -15.85
CA LYS A 96 2.75 -3.29 -15.96
C LYS A 96 2.12 -3.83 -14.67
N VAL A 97 2.51 -3.27 -13.52
CA VAL A 97 1.99 -3.72 -12.22
C VAL A 97 0.58 -3.21 -11.92
N PHE A 98 0.04 -2.27 -12.70
CA PHE A 98 -1.27 -1.72 -12.38
C PHE A 98 -2.38 -2.78 -12.35
N PRO A 99 -2.44 -3.75 -13.29
CA PRO A 99 -3.40 -4.86 -13.16
C PRO A 99 -3.23 -5.68 -11.89
N VAL A 100 -2.00 -5.84 -11.41
CA VAL A 100 -1.75 -6.51 -10.12
C VAL A 100 -2.32 -5.66 -8.98
N ALA A 101 -2.14 -4.34 -9.04
CA ALA A 101 -2.73 -3.42 -8.05
C ALA A 101 -4.25 -3.53 -8.03
N ILE A 102 -4.89 -3.63 -9.18
CA ILE A 102 -6.34 -3.81 -9.28
C ILE A 102 -6.77 -5.12 -8.61
N ASN A 103 -6.08 -6.22 -8.90
CA ASN A 103 -6.38 -7.51 -8.30
C ASN A 103 -6.23 -7.48 -6.78
N ARG A 104 -5.21 -6.82 -6.28
CA ARG A 104 -5.00 -6.66 -4.84
C ARG A 104 -6.09 -5.79 -4.20
N TYR A 105 -6.45 -4.67 -4.87
CA TYR A 105 -7.53 -3.81 -4.43
C TYR A 105 -8.84 -4.60 -4.26
N MET A 106 -9.13 -5.53 -5.14
CA MET A 106 -10.32 -6.37 -5.03
C MET A 106 -10.39 -7.15 -3.72
N LYS A 107 -9.25 -7.37 -3.07
CA LYS A 107 -9.19 -8.11 -1.81
C LYS A 107 -9.42 -7.25 -0.57
N PHE A 108 -9.22 -5.92 -0.66
CA PHE A 108 -9.35 -5.06 0.52
C PHE A 108 -10.17 -3.79 0.28
N GLY A 109 -10.61 -3.54 -0.95
CA GLY A 109 -11.29 -2.29 -1.28
C GLY A 109 -12.51 -2.00 -0.42
N GLU A 110 -13.26 -3.04 -0.03
CA GLU A 110 -14.44 -2.89 0.83
C GLU A 110 -14.12 -2.35 2.22
N LEU A 111 -12.87 -2.49 2.66
CA LEU A 111 -12.44 -2.01 3.97
C LEU A 111 -12.11 -0.53 3.99
N ILE A 112 -12.02 0.11 2.83
CA ILE A 112 -11.70 1.54 2.73
C ILE A 112 -12.89 2.35 3.22
N THR A 113 -12.66 3.19 4.23
CA THR A 113 -13.70 4.07 4.81
C THR A 113 -13.50 5.53 4.43
N GLU A 114 -12.31 5.91 3.98
CA GLU A 114 -12.00 7.29 3.61
C GLU A 114 -12.65 7.65 2.27
N LYS A 115 -13.21 8.86 2.21
CA LYS A 115 -13.77 9.43 0.99
C LYS A 115 -12.77 10.43 0.42
N HIS A 116 -11.98 9.99 -0.54
CA HIS A 116 -10.95 10.82 -1.17
C HIS A 116 -10.99 10.61 -2.68
N LYS A 117 -10.69 11.68 -3.42
CA LYS A 117 -10.71 11.64 -4.89
C LYS A 117 -9.79 10.56 -5.49
N TYR A 118 -8.72 10.19 -4.78
CA TYR A 118 -7.81 9.12 -5.23
C TYR A 118 -8.59 7.82 -5.48
N LEU A 119 -9.51 7.47 -4.58
CA LEU A 119 -10.28 6.23 -4.71
C LEU A 119 -11.11 6.21 -5.99
N SER A 120 -11.85 7.29 -6.26
CA SER A 120 -12.67 7.35 -7.47
C SER A 120 -11.83 7.39 -8.74
N LEU A 121 -10.69 8.09 -8.71
CA LEU A 121 -9.76 8.11 -9.85
C LEU A 121 -9.15 6.74 -10.09
N PHE A 122 -8.76 6.04 -9.03
CA PHE A 122 -8.24 4.66 -9.15
C PHE A 122 -9.28 3.75 -9.79
N GLN A 123 -10.53 3.84 -9.32
CA GLN A 123 -11.63 3.05 -9.88
C GLN A 123 -11.87 3.37 -11.34
N ASP A 124 -11.79 4.65 -11.74
CA ASP A 124 -11.95 5.05 -13.13
C ASP A 124 -10.87 4.44 -14.02
N TYR A 125 -9.61 4.50 -13.61
CA TYR A 125 -8.52 3.89 -14.35
C TYR A 125 -8.66 2.36 -14.42
N ALA A 126 -9.05 1.74 -13.30
CA ALA A 126 -9.27 0.30 -13.25
C ALA A 126 -10.37 -0.14 -14.21
N ASN A 127 -11.47 0.60 -14.27
CA ASN A 127 -12.59 0.30 -15.18
C ASN A 127 -12.17 0.39 -16.65
N LYS A 128 -11.32 1.34 -17.00
CA LYS A 128 -10.82 1.47 -18.38
C LYS A 128 -10.00 0.27 -18.81
N ILE A 129 -9.24 -0.32 -17.91
CA ILE A 129 -8.38 -1.47 -18.21
C ILE A 129 -9.17 -2.76 -18.29
N THR A 130 -10.20 -2.91 -17.46
CA THR A 130 -11.02 -4.13 -17.39
C THR A 130 -12.12 -4.18 -18.44
N GLN A 131 -12.33 -3.11 -19.16
CA GLN A 131 -13.23 -3.08 -20.32
C GLN A 131 -12.46 -3.51 -21.60
#